data_3256b3478e5db830b2e2acadb509515d
#
_entry.id   3256b3478e5db830b2e2acadb509515d
#
_cell.length_a   1.000
_cell.length_b   1.000
_cell.length_c   1.000
_cell.angle_alpha   90.00
_cell.angle_beta   90.00
_cell.angle_gamma   90.00
#
_symmetry.space_group_name_H-M   'P 1'
#
loop_
_entity.id
_entity.type
_entity.pdbx_description
1 polymer ?
#
loop_
_entity_poly.entity_id
_entity_poly.type
_entity_poly.pdbx_seq_one_letter_code
_entity_poly.pdbx_strand_id
1 'polypeptide(L)'
;MTYSPAAIAAYFDALGTREWERFDRTLGDRVSLAMHTTLLERYVRSGHRILEVGAGPGRFTELLHRLEARVVVADLSRTQLELNRETARARGFASSVEAWHQLDICDLGVFDATSFDGVVAFGGPFSYVFERRDTALAECVRVLRPGGYLLLSVMSLCGTLHRHRAALRDMPRAAIRTIVATGDLTPETDPTSKHYCHMYRAAELRAFLEKPGLAVEQISASSALATGVETEFITTAEQWEAWLEYEAVACVEPGYLDAGTHLLAAVRRDSLAA
;
A
#
# COMPACT_ATOMS: atom_id res chain seq x y z
N MET A 1 6.48 -7.13 -18.53
CA MET A 1 5.52 -6.04 -18.86
C MET A 1 6.21 -4.72 -18.62
N THR A 2 6.00 -3.71 -19.45
CA THR A 2 6.55 -2.37 -19.25
C THR A 2 5.54 -1.52 -18.49
N TYR A 3 6.01 -0.69 -17.57
CA TYR A 3 5.19 0.25 -16.82
C TYR A 3 4.36 1.15 -17.75
N SER A 4 3.07 1.26 -17.48
CA SER A 4 2.13 2.09 -18.24
C SER A 4 1.23 2.92 -17.30
N PRO A 5 1.59 4.18 -17.02
CA PRO A 5 0.78 5.06 -16.16
C PRO A 5 -0.66 5.17 -16.66
N ALA A 6 -0.85 5.28 -17.98
CA ALA A 6 -2.19 5.41 -18.58
C ALA A 6 -3.07 4.15 -18.34
N ALA A 7 -2.49 2.95 -18.42
CA ALA A 7 -3.23 1.71 -18.18
C ALA A 7 -3.63 1.58 -16.70
N ILE A 8 -2.74 1.99 -15.78
CA ILE A 8 -3.01 1.97 -14.34
C ILE A 8 -4.07 3.00 -13.98
N ALA A 9 -3.95 4.23 -14.48
CA ALA A 9 -4.96 5.27 -14.28
C ALA A 9 -6.34 4.80 -14.76
N ALA A 10 -6.42 4.24 -15.97
CA ALA A 10 -7.68 3.74 -16.53
C ALA A 10 -8.30 2.60 -15.71
N TYR A 11 -7.45 1.71 -15.14
CA TYR A 11 -7.92 0.65 -14.24
C TYR A 11 -8.57 1.23 -12.98
N PHE A 12 -7.91 2.17 -12.30
CA PHE A 12 -8.42 2.78 -11.07
C PHE A 12 -9.57 3.76 -11.33
N ASP A 13 -9.59 4.45 -12.49
CA ASP A 13 -10.75 5.22 -12.93
C ASP A 13 -11.99 4.34 -13.06
N ALA A 14 -11.85 3.14 -13.63
CA ALA A 14 -12.93 2.17 -13.78
C ALA A 14 -13.39 1.52 -12.46
N LEU A 15 -12.53 1.46 -11.45
CA LEU A 15 -12.92 0.99 -10.12
C LEU A 15 -13.86 1.96 -9.42
N GLY A 16 -13.63 3.26 -9.54
CA GLY A 16 -14.47 4.30 -8.95
C GLY A 16 -14.60 4.11 -7.43
N THR A 17 -15.83 4.22 -6.93
CA THR A 17 -16.15 4.12 -5.49
C THR A 17 -15.87 2.74 -4.87
N ARG A 18 -15.78 1.69 -5.69
CA ARG A 18 -15.48 0.32 -5.18
C ARG A 18 -14.12 0.22 -4.50
N GLU A 19 -13.21 1.15 -4.80
CA GLU A 19 -11.90 1.18 -4.12
C GLU A 19 -12.02 1.56 -2.64
N TRP A 20 -12.99 2.41 -2.28
CA TRP A 20 -13.27 2.70 -0.87
C TRP A 20 -13.73 1.47 -0.09
N GLU A 21 -14.58 0.65 -0.68
CA GLU A 21 -15.22 -0.51 -0.03
C GLU A 21 -14.28 -1.70 0.14
N ARG A 22 -13.11 -1.70 -0.49
CA ARG A 22 -12.24 -2.88 -0.54
C ARG A 22 -11.80 -3.38 0.84
N PHE A 23 -11.73 -2.50 1.83
CA PHE A 23 -11.34 -2.86 3.20
C PHE A 23 -12.49 -3.36 4.09
N ASP A 24 -13.71 -3.33 3.60
CA ASP A 24 -14.91 -3.69 4.40
C ASP A 24 -15.49 -5.05 3.98
N ARG A 25 -14.94 -5.72 2.96
CA ARG A 25 -15.54 -6.91 2.31
C ARG A 25 -15.41 -8.19 3.12
N THR A 26 -14.28 -8.38 3.79
CA THR A 26 -13.99 -9.62 4.52
C THR A 26 -13.25 -9.32 5.81
N LEU A 27 -13.17 -10.34 6.69
CA LEU A 27 -12.36 -10.25 7.91
C LEU A 27 -10.90 -9.84 7.59
N GLY A 28 -10.27 -10.51 6.63
CA GLY A 28 -8.90 -10.19 6.23
C GLY A 28 -8.72 -8.76 5.71
N ASP A 29 -9.72 -8.22 5.00
CA ASP A 29 -9.66 -6.84 4.50
C ASP A 29 -9.74 -5.83 5.67
N ARG A 30 -10.62 -6.07 6.67
CA ARG A 30 -10.72 -5.23 7.87
C ARG A 30 -9.46 -5.29 8.74
N VAL A 31 -8.90 -6.50 8.93
CA VAL A 31 -7.61 -6.69 9.61
C VAL A 31 -6.50 -5.96 8.87
N SER A 32 -6.47 -6.07 7.53
CA SER A 32 -5.50 -5.34 6.71
C SER A 32 -5.56 -3.83 6.94
N LEU A 33 -6.77 -3.24 6.99
CA LEU A 33 -6.91 -1.83 7.34
C LEU A 33 -6.38 -1.51 8.74
N ALA A 34 -6.67 -2.36 9.73
CA ALA A 34 -6.19 -2.18 11.09
C ALA A 34 -4.66 -2.23 11.18
N MET A 35 -4.00 -3.16 10.48
CA MET A 35 -2.53 -3.24 10.45
C MET A 35 -1.89 -2.03 9.76
N HIS A 36 -2.47 -1.52 8.67
CA HIS A 36 -2.04 -0.26 8.06
C HIS A 36 -2.21 0.92 9.02
N THR A 37 -3.34 0.96 9.76
CA THR A 37 -3.60 1.99 10.77
C THR A 37 -2.56 1.96 11.89
N THR A 38 -2.26 0.80 12.44
CA THR A 38 -1.22 0.61 13.46
C THR A 38 0.15 1.10 12.97
N LEU A 39 0.47 0.84 11.69
CA LEU A 39 1.72 1.34 11.12
C LEU A 39 1.73 2.87 11.03
N LEU A 40 0.63 3.51 10.61
CA LEU A 40 0.52 4.97 10.61
C LEU A 40 0.68 5.55 12.01
N GLU A 41 -0.04 5.03 13.00
CA GLU A 41 0.00 5.48 14.40
C GLU A 41 1.41 5.38 15.02
N ARG A 42 2.19 4.39 14.59
CA ARG A 42 3.56 4.19 15.06
C ARG A 42 4.53 5.27 14.57
N TYR A 43 4.37 5.75 13.33
CA TYR A 43 5.37 6.61 12.66
C TYR A 43 4.89 8.04 12.39
N VAL A 44 3.59 8.28 12.26
CA VAL A 44 3.03 9.61 12.04
C VAL A 44 2.81 10.33 13.38
N ARG A 45 3.11 11.62 13.42
CA ARG A 45 2.88 12.47 14.60
C ARG A 45 2.06 13.68 14.20
N SER A 46 1.34 14.25 15.18
CA SER A 46 0.60 15.51 15.00
C SER A 46 1.50 16.58 14.38
N GLY A 47 0.97 17.30 13.39
CA GLY A 47 1.67 18.34 12.66
C GLY A 47 2.64 17.85 11.59
N HIS A 48 2.93 16.54 11.46
CA HIS A 48 3.74 16.03 10.35
C HIS A 48 3.13 16.42 9.00
N ARG A 49 3.98 16.79 8.05
CA ARG A 49 3.60 16.99 6.66
C ARG A 49 3.85 15.72 5.87
N ILE A 50 2.77 15.09 5.42
CA ILE A 50 2.77 13.79 4.77
C ILE A 50 2.42 13.94 3.29
N LEU A 51 3.21 13.31 2.41
CA LEU A 51 2.83 13.06 1.02
C LEU A 51 2.19 11.67 0.94
N GLU A 52 0.91 11.62 0.62
CA GLU A 52 0.19 10.38 0.36
C GLU A 52 0.13 10.14 -1.14
N VAL A 53 0.78 9.06 -1.64
CA VAL A 53 0.86 8.72 -3.06
C VAL A 53 0.05 7.46 -3.35
N GLY A 54 -0.78 7.50 -4.40
CA GLY A 54 -1.77 6.47 -4.66
C GLY A 54 -2.87 6.48 -3.60
N ALA A 55 -3.30 7.69 -3.22
CA ALA A 55 -4.22 7.93 -2.10
C ALA A 55 -5.62 7.35 -2.32
N GLY A 56 -5.99 7.05 -3.57
CA GLY A 56 -7.30 6.57 -3.91
C GLY A 56 -8.41 7.50 -3.43
N PRO A 57 -9.57 6.97 -2.99
CA PRO A 57 -10.71 7.77 -2.58
C PRO A 57 -10.59 8.36 -1.17
N GLY A 58 -9.41 8.22 -0.49
CA GLY A 58 -9.10 8.90 0.76
C GLY A 58 -9.23 8.07 2.04
N ARG A 59 -9.19 6.74 1.95
CA ARG A 59 -9.30 5.87 3.13
C ARG A 59 -8.17 6.11 4.14
N PHE A 60 -6.94 6.25 3.66
CA PHE A 60 -5.79 6.56 4.50
C PHE A 60 -5.63 8.06 4.74
N THR A 61 -6.08 8.92 3.83
CA THR A 61 -6.16 10.38 4.07
C THR A 61 -7.00 10.69 5.32
N GLU A 62 -8.15 10.01 5.50
CA GLU A 62 -8.98 10.15 6.70
C GLU A 62 -8.25 9.69 7.98
N LEU A 63 -7.47 8.62 7.91
CA LEU A 63 -6.66 8.17 9.05
C LEU A 63 -5.54 9.16 9.37
N LEU A 64 -4.86 9.70 8.37
CA LEU A 64 -3.85 10.74 8.55
C LEU A 64 -4.45 12.01 9.18
N HIS A 65 -5.68 12.38 8.80
CA HIS A 65 -6.42 13.46 9.46
C HIS A 65 -6.65 13.19 10.95
N ARG A 66 -7.05 11.96 11.32
CA ARG A 66 -7.24 11.57 12.73
C ARG A 66 -5.95 11.64 13.54
N LEU A 67 -4.80 11.47 12.88
CA LEU A 67 -3.47 11.65 13.47
C LEU A 67 -2.99 13.10 13.44
N GLU A 68 -3.87 14.04 13.07
CA GLU A 68 -3.58 15.48 12.98
C GLU A 68 -2.42 15.82 12.05
N ALA A 69 -2.19 15.00 11.00
CA ALA A 69 -1.19 15.26 9.99
C ALA A 69 -1.71 16.29 8.95
N ARG A 70 -0.79 17.03 8.35
CA ARG A 70 -1.05 17.86 7.16
C ARG A 70 -0.72 17.02 5.94
N VAL A 71 -1.67 16.85 5.02
CA VAL A 71 -1.56 15.88 3.94
C VAL A 71 -1.51 16.59 2.59
N VAL A 72 -0.53 16.21 1.77
CA VAL A 72 -0.55 16.46 0.33
C VAL A 72 -0.96 15.15 -0.33
N VAL A 73 -2.08 15.17 -1.03
CA VAL A 73 -2.67 13.98 -1.68
C VAL A 73 -2.21 13.91 -3.12
N ALA A 74 -1.70 12.75 -3.53
CA ALA A 74 -1.31 12.49 -4.91
C ALA A 74 -1.88 11.14 -5.38
N ASP A 75 -2.40 11.11 -6.61
CA ASP A 75 -2.84 9.88 -7.28
C ASP A 75 -2.66 10.02 -8.78
N LEU A 76 -2.44 8.91 -9.46
CA LEU A 76 -2.35 8.86 -10.91
C LEU A 76 -3.73 8.95 -11.57
N SER A 77 -4.77 8.39 -10.91
CA SER A 77 -6.16 8.40 -11.36
C SER A 77 -6.84 9.71 -11.01
N ARG A 78 -7.33 10.40 -12.03
CA ARG A 78 -8.11 11.62 -11.84
C ARG A 78 -9.43 11.33 -11.10
N THR A 79 -10.09 10.24 -11.45
CA THR A 79 -11.35 9.81 -10.81
C THR A 79 -11.15 9.58 -9.32
N GLN A 80 -10.05 8.92 -8.92
CA GLN A 80 -9.76 8.68 -7.51
C GLN A 80 -9.47 9.99 -6.75
N LEU A 81 -8.77 10.94 -7.36
CA LEU A 81 -8.56 12.26 -6.76
C LEU A 81 -9.87 13.05 -6.58
N GLU A 82 -10.76 12.99 -7.55
CA GLU A 82 -12.07 13.63 -7.44
C GLU A 82 -12.89 13.00 -6.30
N LEU A 83 -12.92 11.67 -6.21
CA LEU A 83 -13.55 10.94 -5.10
C LEU A 83 -12.91 11.27 -3.75
N ASN A 84 -11.57 11.40 -3.69
CA ASN A 84 -10.87 11.82 -2.46
C ASN A 84 -11.34 13.19 -1.99
N ARG A 85 -11.43 14.17 -2.89
CA ARG A 85 -11.94 15.53 -2.56
C ARG A 85 -13.38 15.50 -2.08
N GLU A 86 -14.24 14.72 -2.73
CA GLU A 86 -15.65 14.58 -2.34
C GLU A 86 -15.78 13.92 -0.98
N THR A 87 -15.05 12.83 -0.76
CA THR A 87 -15.02 12.11 0.51
C THR A 87 -14.47 13.00 1.63
N ALA A 88 -13.41 13.76 1.37
CA ALA A 88 -12.81 14.68 2.34
C ALA A 88 -13.82 15.73 2.82
N ARG A 89 -14.60 16.29 1.90
CA ARG A 89 -15.67 17.23 2.26
C ARG A 89 -16.81 16.56 3.01
N ALA A 90 -17.30 15.44 2.52
CA ALA A 90 -18.44 14.72 3.08
C ALA A 90 -18.15 14.18 4.49
N ARG A 91 -16.92 13.76 4.76
CA ARG A 91 -16.51 13.17 6.03
C ARG A 91 -15.72 14.12 6.96
N GLY A 92 -15.51 15.37 6.52
CA GLY A 92 -14.98 16.44 7.36
C GLY A 92 -13.46 16.49 7.52
N PHE A 93 -12.68 15.81 6.68
CA PHE A 93 -11.20 15.82 6.77
C PHE A 93 -10.50 16.72 5.74
N ALA A 94 -11.26 17.48 4.96
CA ALA A 94 -10.69 18.38 3.94
C ALA A 94 -9.72 19.44 4.49
N SER A 95 -9.91 19.84 5.74
CA SER A 95 -9.04 20.85 6.40
C SER A 95 -7.60 20.37 6.63
N SER A 96 -7.36 19.07 6.63
CA SER A 96 -6.00 18.50 6.75
C SER A 96 -5.27 18.37 5.42
N VAL A 97 -5.98 18.57 4.29
CA VAL A 97 -5.39 18.39 2.97
C VAL A 97 -4.91 19.73 2.42
N GLU A 98 -3.60 19.88 2.27
CA GLU A 98 -2.97 21.09 1.72
C GLU A 98 -3.21 21.22 0.20
N ALA A 99 -3.12 20.10 -0.52
CA ALA A 99 -3.28 20.06 -1.98
C ALA A 99 -3.62 18.66 -2.49
N TRP A 100 -4.19 18.60 -3.70
CA TRP A 100 -4.40 17.38 -4.48
C TRP A 100 -3.67 17.50 -5.82
N HIS A 101 -2.81 16.55 -6.11
CA HIS A 101 -2.02 16.51 -7.33
C HIS A 101 -2.28 15.22 -8.13
N GLN A 102 -2.53 15.36 -9.43
CA GLN A 102 -2.49 14.20 -10.31
C GLN A 102 -1.03 13.95 -10.70
N LEU A 103 -0.40 12.93 -10.12
CA LEU A 103 1.02 12.65 -10.23
C LEU A 103 1.29 11.17 -10.36
N ASP A 104 2.42 10.88 -11.02
CA ASP A 104 3.05 9.57 -11.03
C ASP A 104 4.08 9.48 -9.88
N ILE A 105 4.06 8.39 -9.11
CA ILE A 105 5.06 8.14 -8.06
C ILE A 105 6.50 8.13 -8.60
N CYS A 106 6.66 7.89 -9.91
CA CYS A 106 7.96 7.93 -10.60
C CYS A 106 8.41 9.35 -10.98
N ASP A 107 7.57 10.36 -10.76
CA ASP A 107 7.86 11.77 -11.04
C ASP A 107 7.20 12.68 -9.99
N LEU A 108 7.92 12.95 -8.92
CA LEU A 108 7.54 13.86 -7.86
C LEU A 108 8.24 15.23 -8.00
N GLY A 109 8.71 15.56 -9.21
CA GLY A 109 9.51 16.76 -9.50
C GLY A 109 8.84 18.09 -9.17
N VAL A 110 7.51 18.10 -8.97
CA VAL A 110 6.75 19.27 -8.48
C VAL A 110 7.08 19.64 -7.02
N PHE A 111 7.66 18.70 -6.26
CA PHE A 111 8.05 18.91 -4.87
C PHE A 111 9.56 19.06 -4.75
N ASP A 112 9.97 20.05 -3.94
CA ASP A 112 11.36 20.21 -3.57
C ASP A 112 11.87 19.00 -2.76
N ALA A 113 13.18 18.76 -2.80
CA ALA A 113 13.80 17.78 -1.94
C ALA A 113 13.58 18.12 -0.45
N THR A 114 13.48 17.10 0.39
CA THR A 114 13.36 17.26 1.86
C THR A 114 12.13 18.04 2.32
N SER A 115 11.02 17.95 1.59
CA SER A 115 9.77 18.70 1.83
C SER A 115 8.81 18.02 2.82
N PHE A 116 8.96 16.73 3.08
CA PHE A 116 7.99 15.93 3.83
C PHE A 116 8.62 15.20 5.01
N ASP A 117 7.86 15.09 6.11
CA ASP A 117 8.17 14.29 7.29
C ASP A 117 8.00 12.80 7.01
N GLY A 118 7.02 12.48 6.16
CA GLY A 118 6.72 11.13 5.73
C GLY A 118 6.14 11.08 4.32
N VAL A 119 6.37 9.94 3.66
CA VAL A 119 5.67 9.54 2.44
C VAL A 119 4.89 8.29 2.76
N VAL A 120 3.61 8.27 2.44
CA VAL A 120 2.72 7.11 2.57
C VAL A 120 2.33 6.62 1.18
N ALA A 121 2.66 5.38 0.84
CA ALA A 121 2.38 4.74 -0.45
C ALA A 121 1.68 3.40 -0.21
N PHE A 122 0.46 3.46 0.33
CA PHE A 122 -0.33 2.29 0.65
C PHE A 122 -1.24 1.86 -0.51
N GLY A 123 -1.64 0.59 -0.53
CA GLY A 123 -2.48 0.04 -1.56
C GLY A 123 -1.74 -0.42 -2.82
N GLY A 124 -0.42 -0.47 -2.76
CA GLY A 124 0.41 -1.10 -3.77
C GLY A 124 0.98 -0.22 -4.88
N PRO A 125 1.18 1.12 -4.74
CA PRO A 125 1.78 1.92 -5.82
C PRO A 125 3.07 1.32 -6.36
N PHE A 126 3.94 0.80 -5.47
CA PHE A 126 5.19 0.12 -5.86
C PHE A 126 4.99 -1.21 -6.60
N SER A 127 3.82 -1.84 -6.50
CA SER A 127 3.48 -3.06 -7.25
C SER A 127 3.13 -2.78 -8.70
N TYR A 128 2.75 -1.54 -9.04
CA TYR A 128 2.29 -1.18 -10.38
C TYR A 128 3.38 -0.56 -11.25
N VAL A 129 4.51 -0.14 -10.67
CA VAL A 129 5.57 0.56 -11.40
C VAL A 129 6.62 -0.36 -12.03
N PHE A 130 6.52 -1.69 -11.86
CA PHE A 130 7.36 -2.72 -12.45
C PHE A 130 8.86 -2.33 -12.47
N GLU A 131 9.47 -2.20 -13.67
CA GLU A 131 10.87 -1.83 -13.85
C GLU A 131 11.23 -0.40 -13.39
N ARG A 132 10.22 0.45 -13.12
CA ARG A 132 10.43 1.81 -12.63
C ARG A 132 10.50 1.91 -11.10
N ARG A 133 10.48 0.78 -10.38
CA ARG A 133 10.44 0.75 -8.91
C ARG A 133 11.61 1.47 -8.25
N ASP A 134 12.82 1.40 -8.82
CA ASP A 134 13.98 2.15 -8.30
C ASP A 134 13.81 3.66 -8.50
N THR A 135 13.21 4.10 -9.61
CA THR A 135 12.88 5.51 -9.84
C THR A 135 11.86 6.01 -8.82
N ALA A 136 10.79 5.24 -8.59
CA ALA A 136 9.76 5.58 -7.61
C ALA A 136 10.34 5.67 -6.18
N LEU A 137 11.21 4.74 -5.80
CA LEU A 137 11.90 4.76 -4.51
C LEU A 137 12.80 6.00 -4.38
N ALA A 138 13.59 6.30 -5.40
CA ALA A 138 14.48 7.47 -5.41
C ALA A 138 13.70 8.78 -5.26
N GLU A 139 12.57 8.94 -5.95
CA GLU A 139 11.71 10.12 -5.84
C GLU A 139 11.07 10.24 -4.45
N CYS A 140 10.53 9.14 -3.89
CA CYS A 140 10.01 9.14 -2.52
C CYS A 140 11.09 9.53 -1.50
N VAL A 141 12.30 8.98 -1.64
CA VAL A 141 13.43 9.30 -0.74
C VAL A 141 13.91 10.74 -0.93
N ARG A 142 13.94 11.25 -2.15
CA ARG A 142 14.35 12.63 -2.44
C ARG A 142 13.49 13.65 -1.70
N VAL A 143 12.18 13.46 -1.72
CA VAL A 143 11.22 14.40 -1.10
C VAL A 143 11.13 14.27 0.42
N LEU A 144 11.58 13.14 1.00
CA LEU A 144 11.66 12.94 2.45
C LEU A 144 12.78 13.79 3.05
N ARG A 145 12.56 14.41 4.19
CA ARG A 145 13.62 14.99 5.00
C ARG A 145 14.51 13.92 5.63
N PRO A 146 15.77 14.23 6.01
CA PRO A 146 16.60 13.34 6.83
C PRO A 146 15.85 12.91 8.11
N GLY A 147 15.85 11.63 8.43
CA GLY A 147 15.07 11.06 9.52
C GLY A 147 13.58 10.83 9.24
N GLY A 148 13.08 11.24 8.08
CA GLY A 148 11.69 11.00 7.65
C GLY A 148 11.45 9.54 7.25
N TYR A 149 10.17 9.15 7.15
CA TYR A 149 9.76 7.78 6.91
C TYR A 149 9.02 7.60 5.58
N LEU A 150 9.39 6.55 4.84
CA LEU A 150 8.56 5.97 3.79
C LEU A 150 7.78 4.80 4.39
N LEU A 151 6.45 4.93 4.43
CA LEU A 151 5.53 3.87 4.80
C LEU A 151 4.87 3.36 3.53
N LEU A 152 5.08 2.11 3.18
CA LEU A 152 4.55 1.56 1.93
C LEU A 152 3.87 0.22 2.15
N SER A 153 2.96 -0.14 1.25
CA SER A 153 2.49 -1.50 1.11
C SER A 153 2.54 -1.95 -0.34
N VAL A 154 2.92 -3.21 -0.54
CA VAL A 154 3.01 -3.85 -1.86
C VAL A 154 2.16 -5.12 -1.87
N MET A 155 1.73 -5.55 -3.06
CA MET A 155 1.07 -6.85 -3.22
C MET A 155 2.02 -7.98 -2.79
N SER A 156 1.52 -8.93 -1.98
CA SER A 156 2.27 -10.12 -1.60
C SER A 156 1.94 -11.28 -2.53
N LEU A 157 2.95 -12.00 -2.99
CA LEU A 157 2.74 -13.14 -3.89
C LEU A 157 2.00 -14.28 -3.19
N CYS A 158 2.54 -14.79 -2.09
CA CYS A 158 1.98 -15.98 -1.44
C CYS A 158 0.60 -15.70 -0.85
N GLY A 159 0.42 -14.57 -0.19
CA GLY A 159 -0.88 -14.19 0.38
C GLY A 159 -1.95 -13.92 -0.68
N THR A 160 -1.59 -13.33 -1.82
CA THR A 160 -2.52 -13.16 -2.94
C THR A 160 -2.91 -14.50 -3.55
N LEU A 161 -1.95 -15.40 -3.80
CA LEU A 161 -2.25 -16.75 -4.28
C LEU A 161 -3.12 -17.53 -3.29
N HIS A 162 -2.85 -17.42 -1.98
CA HIS A 162 -3.68 -18.03 -0.95
C HIS A 162 -5.11 -17.49 -0.97
N ARG A 163 -5.27 -16.17 -1.01
CA ARG A 163 -6.58 -15.49 -1.05
C ARG A 163 -7.39 -15.93 -2.26
N HIS A 164 -6.75 -16.03 -3.42
CA HIS A 164 -7.38 -16.32 -4.70
C HIS A 164 -7.19 -17.77 -5.15
N ARG A 165 -6.94 -18.72 -4.22
CA ARG A 165 -6.65 -20.14 -4.52
C ARG A 165 -7.71 -20.83 -5.40
N ALA A 166 -8.97 -20.42 -5.29
CA ALA A 166 -10.04 -20.95 -6.14
C ALA A 166 -9.83 -20.61 -7.63
N ALA A 167 -9.36 -19.38 -7.92
CA ALA A 167 -9.08 -18.95 -9.29
C ALA A 167 -7.88 -19.70 -9.89
N LEU A 168 -6.91 -20.12 -9.08
CA LEU A 168 -5.73 -20.86 -9.57
C LEU A 168 -6.12 -22.19 -10.21
N ARG A 169 -7.24 -22.82 -9.79
CA ARG A 169 -7.72 -24.07 -10.35
C ARG A 169 -7.96 -23.99 -11.87
N ASP A 170 -8.44 -22.84 -12.31
CA ASP A 170 -8.88 -22.63 -13.69
C ASP A 170 -7.80 -21.94 -14.54
N MET A 171 -6.68 -21.57 -13.96
CA MET A 171 -5.55 -20.97 -14.65
C MET A 171 -4.65 -22.02 -15.36
N PRO A 172 -4.09 -21.68 -16.54
CA PRO A 172 -3.09 -22.53 -17.19
C PRO A 172 -1.86 -22.74 -16.31
N ARG A 173 -1.37 -23.99 -16.22
CA ARG A 173 -0.17 -24.33 -15.42
C ARG A 173 1.06 -23.51 -15.79
N ALA A 174 1.22 -23.15 -17.07
CA ALA A 174 2.33 -22.31 -17.52
C ALA A 174 2.24 -20.91 -16.91
N ALA A 175 1.05 -20.30 -16.89
CA ALA A 175 0.80 -19.01 -16.27
C ALA A 175 1.10 -19.02 -14.77
N ILE A 176 0.60 -20.03 -14.04
CA ILE A 176 0.89 -20.19 -12.60
C ILE A 176 2.39 -20.29 -12.35
N ARG A 177 3.13 -21.10 -13.15
CA ARG A 177 4.59 -21.24 -13.01
C ARG A 177 5.30 -19.90 -13.23
N THR A 178 4.88 -19.12 -14.24
CA THR A 178 5.47 -17.81 -14.52
C THR A 178 5.20 -16.85 -13.36
N ILE A 179 3.95 -16.75 -12.90
CA ILE A 179 3.58 -15.89 -11.75
C ILE A 179 4.39 -16.26 -10.50
N VAL A 180 4.48 -17.55 -10.18
CA VAL A 180 5.24 -18.01 -9.00
C VAL A 180 6.74 -17.72 -9.15
N ALA A 181 7.29 -17.81 -10.36
CA ALA A 181 8.71 -17.58 -10.61
C ALA A 181 9.07 -16.08 -10.58
N THR A 182 8.22 -15.22 -11.14
CA THR A 182 8.53 -13.80 -11.36
C THR A 182 7.85 -12.85 -10.39
N GLY A 183 6.72 -13.24 -9.80
CA GLY A 183 5.82 -12.35 -9.07
C GLY A 183 4.89 -11.53 -9.97
N ASP A 184 5.03 -11.61 -11.29
CA ASP A 184 4.32 -10.74 -12.22
C ASP A 184 2.97 -11.33 -12.66
N LEU A 185 1.90 -10.58 -12.39
CA LEU A 185 0.60 -10.76 -13.02
C LEU A 185 0.51 -9.77 -14.19
N THR A 186 0.45 -10.31 -15.41
CA THR A 186 0.51 -9.53 -16.66
C THR A 186 -0.52 -10.04 -17.66
N PRO A 187 -0.77 -9.32 -18.80
CA PRO A 187 -1.65 -9.81 -19.84
C PRO A 187 -1.26 -11.19 -20.41
N GLU A 188 0.03 -11.51 -20.38
CA GLU A 188 0.55 -12.79 -20.87
C GLU A 188 0.24 -13.93 -19.90
N THR A 189 0.19 -13.65 -18.58
CA THR A 189 -0.13 -14.66 -17.55
C THR A 189 -1.62 -14.78 -17.29
N ASP A 190 -2.37 -13.67 -17.37
CA ASP A 190 -3.83 -13.67 -17.26
C ASP A 190 -4.43 -12.61 -18.20
N PRO A 191 -4.77 -12.98 -19.45
CA PRO A 191 -5.37 -12.04 -20.41
C PRO A 191 -6.78 -11.59 -20.02
N THR A 192 -7.42 -12.20 -19.04
CA THR A 192 -8.76 -11.84 -18.56
C THR A 192 -8.71 -10.83 -17.44
N SER A 193 -7.63 -10.74 -16.70
CA SER A 193 -7.40 -9.71 -15.69
C SER A 193 -7.17 -8.35 -16.35
N LYS A 194 -7.61 -7.32 -15.66
CA LYS A 194 -7.24 -5.93 -15.97
C LYS A 194 -6.34 -5.35 -14.88
N HIS A 195 -6.10 -6.13 -13.82
CA HIS A 195 -5.28 -5.77 -12.67
C HIS A 195 -3.89 -6.39 -12.83
N TYR A 196 -2.98 -5.65 -13.41
CA TYR A 196 -1.60 -6.08 -13.62
C TYR A 196 -0.70 -5.48 -12.55
N CYS A 197 0.13 -6.31 -11.93
CA CYS A 197 1.02 -5.90 -10.85
C CYS A 197 2.19 -6.85 -10.68
N HIS A 198 3.23 -6.36 -10.02
CA HIS A 198 4.28 -7.18 -9.45
C HIS A 198 3.92 -7.50 -7.99
N MET A 199 3.95 -8.78 -7.64
CA MET A 199 3.71 -9.29 -6.29
C MET A 199 5.04 -9.71 -5.67
N TYR A 200 5.36 -9.09 -4.55
CA TYR A 200 6.62 -9.30 -3.84
C TYR A 200 6.59 -10.50 -2.92
N ARG A 201 7.76 -11.09 -2.67
CA ARG A 201 8.03 -11.86 -1.46
C ARG A 201 8.66 -10.95 -0.40
N ALA A 202 8.50 -11.27 0.87
CA ALA A 202 9.06 -10.47 1.97
C ALA A 202 10.59 -10.30 1.84
N ALA A 203 11.30 -11.37 1.45
CA ALA A 203 12.75 -11.31 1.22
C ALA A 203 13.13 -10.41 0.04
N GLU A 204 12.33 -10.42 -1.04
CA GLU A 204 12.53 -9.56 -2.20
C GLU A 204 12.29 -8.09 -1.84
N LEU A 205 11.18 -7.80 -1.13
CA LEU A 205 10.88 -6.44 -0.67
C LEU A 205 12.00 -5.91 0.23
N ARG A 206 12.49 -6.72 1.16
CA ARG A 206 13.63 -6.36 2.02
C ARG A 206 14.84 -5.99 1.19
N ALA A 207 15.28 -6.86 0.28
CA ALA A 207 16.44 -6.61 -0.58
C ALA A 207 16.26 -5.37 -1.48
N PHE A 208 15.04 -5.10 -1.93
CA PHE A 208 14.71 -3.89 -2.70
C PHE A 208 14.87 -2.62 -1.86
N LEU A 209 14.46 -2.64 -0.59
CA LEU A 209 14.47 -1.47 0.30
C LEU A 209 15.82 -1.26 1.02
N GLU A 210 16.67 -2.28 1.12
CA GLU A 210 18.02 -2.19 1.69
C GLU A 210 18.97 -1.45 0.71
N LYS A 211 18.87 -0.13 0.69
CA LYS A 211 19.71 0.76 -0.12
C LYS A 211 20.54 1.66 0.78
N PRO A 212 21.72 2.13 0.32
CA PRO A 212 22.51 3.11 1.07
C PRO A 212 21.67 4.34 1.45
N GLY A 213 21.74 4.74 2.71
CA GLY A 213 20.99 5.87 3.25
C GLY A 213 19.56 5.56 3.66
N LEU A 214 19.18 4.29 3.67
CA LEU A 214 17.86 3.81 4.11
C LEU A 214 18.01 2.74 5.19
N ALA A 215 17.20 2.83 6.24
CA ALA A 215 17.07 1.82 7.29
C ALA A 215 15.68 1.18 7.22
N VAL A 216 15.60 -0.11 6.92
CA VAL A 216 14.35 -0.88 6.96
C VAL A 216 14.04 -1.22 8.41
N GLU A 217 13.11 -0.49 9.02
CA GLU A 217 12.78 -0.66 10.44
C GLU A 217 11.76 -1.77 10.70
N GLN A 218 10.83 -1.96 9.75
CA GLN A 218 9.80 -3.00 9.85
C GLN A 218 9.42 -3.52 8.48
N ILE A 219 9.18 -4.84 8.40
CA ILE A 219 8.38 -5.48 7.35
C ILE A 219 7.37 -6.37 8.08
N SER A 220 6.10 -6.31 7.67
CA SER A 220 5.04 -7.14 8.23
C SER A 220 4.03 -7.54 7.15
N ALA A 221 3.26 -8.58 7.42
CA ALA A 221 2.06 -8.88 6.63
C ALA A 221 0.96 -7.84 6.92
N SER A 222 0.04 -7.65 5.99
CA SER A 222 -1.15 -6.81 6.21
C SER A 222 -2.27 -7.56 6.97
N SER A 223 -2.23 -8.87 6.94
CA SER A 223 -3.01 -9.81 7.73
C SER A 223 -2.30 -11.16 7.68
N ALA A 224 -2.38 -11.96 8.70
CA ALA A 224 -1.74 -13.28 8.73
C ALA A 224 -2.80 -14.37 8.87
N LEU A 225 -3.47 -14.41 10.01
CA LEU A 225 -4.44 -15.44 10.37
C LEU A 225 -5.80 -15.26 9.67
N ALA A 226 -6.19 -14.00 9.39
CA ALA A 226 -7.45 -13.67 8.73
C ALA A 226 -7.41 -13.79 7.20
N THR A 227 -6.22 -13.99 6.58
CA THR A 227 -6.12 -14.10 5.12
C THR A 227 -6.88 -15.32 4.59
N GLY A 228 -7.83 -15.07 3.66
CA GLY A 228 -8.62 -16.15 3.05
C GLY A 228 -9.72 -16.73 3.95
N VAL A 229 -9.98 -16.14 5.11
CA VAL A 229 -11.13 -16.48 5.96
C VAL A 229 -12.39 -15.86 5.35
N GLU A 230 -13.32 -16.71 4.96
CA GLU A 230 -14.57 -16.30 4.29
C GLU A 230 -15.73 -16.15 5.26
N THR A 231 -15.72 -16.95 6.36
CA THR A 231 -16.80 -16.94 7.36
C THR A 231 -16.48 -15.98 8.48
N GLU A 232 -17.38 -15.06 8.75
CA GLU A 232 -17.27 -14.18 9.91
C GLU A 232 -17.53 -14.97 11.19
N PHE A 233 -16.62 -14.88 12.15
CA PHE A 233 -16.73 -15.52 13.46
C PHE A 233 -16.48 -14.54 14.62
N ILE A 234 -16.10 -13.29 14.30
CA ILE A 234 -15.91 -12.21 15.26
C ILE A 234 -17.19 -11.40 15.34
N THR A 235 -17.89 -11.45 16.47
CA THR A 235 -19.21 -10.86 16.64
C THR A 235 -19.27 -9.76 17.70
N THR A 236 -18.22 -9.58 18.51
CA THR A 236 -18.14 -8.55 19.55
C THR A 236 -16.88 -7.69 19.40
N ALA A 237 -16.93 -6.49 19.98
CA ALA A 237 -15.77 -5.60 20.00
C ALA A 237 -14.59 -6.22 20.76
N GLU A 238 -14.84 -6.90 21.88
CA GLU A 238 -13.81 -7.58 22.68
C GLU A 238 -13.12 -8.68 21.87
N GLN A 239 -13.89 -9.50 21.12
CA GLN A 239 -13.31 -10.50 20.21
C GLN A 239 -12.46 -9.85 19.11
N TRP A 240 -12.89 -8.70 18.59
CA TRP A 240 -12.15 -7.94 17.58
C TRP A 240 -10.82 -7.44 18.12
N GLU A 241 -10.81 -6.83 19.30
CA GLU A 241 -9.59 -6.34 19.96
C GLU A 241 -8.61 -7.49 20.23
N ALA A 242 -9.06 -8.59 20.82
CA ALA A 242 -8.25 -9.77 21.06
C ALA A 242 -7.70 -10.37 19.75
N TRP A 243 -8.50 -10.38 18.69
CA TRP A 243 -8.06 -10.86 17.38
C TRP A 243 -6.95 -9.99 16.78
N LEU A 244 -7.07 -8.66 16.90
CA LEU A 244 -6.04 -7.75 16.44
C LEU A 244 -4.71 -7.92 17.20
N GLU A 245 -4.75 -8.26 18.48
CA GLU A 245 -3.53 -8.59 19.24
C GLU A 245 -2.82 -9.82 18.66
N TYR A 246 -3.57 -10.87 18.31
CA TYR A 246 -3.00 -12.06 17.65
C TYR A 246 -2.45 -11.75 16.26
N GLU A 247 -3.18 -10.99 15.46
CA GLU A 247 -2.72 -10.57 14.13
C GLU A 247 -1.45 -9.70 14.21
N ALA A 248 -1.38 -8.78 15.17
CA ALA A 248 -0.20 -7.93 15.35
C ALA A 248 1.06 -8.74 15.65
N VAL A 249 0.95 -9.81 16.44
CA VAL A 249 2.05 -10.74 16.70
C VAL A 249 2.37 -11.57 15.46
N ALA A 250 1.36 -12.19 14.85
CA ALA A 250 1.55 -13.09 13.71
C ALA A 250 2.11 -12.34 12.48
N CYS A 251 1.65 -11.12 12.21
CA CYS A 251 2.06 -10.33 11.04
C CYS A 251 3.55 -9.99 10.98
N VAL A 252 4.27 -10.03 12.10
CA VAL A 252 5.73 -9.77 12.16
C VAL A 252 6.57 -11.03 12.28
N GLU A 253 5.94 -12.19 12.52
CA GLU A 253 6.64 -13.46 12.59
C GLU A 253 7.19 -13.87 11.23
N PRO A 254 8.47 -14.31 11.13
CA PRO A 254 9.09 -14.68 9.85
C PRO A 254 8.30 -15.70 9.04
N GLY A 255 7.61 -16.64 9.69
CA GLY A 255 6.79 -17.67 9.03
C GLY A 255 5.48 -17.14 8.42
N TYR A 256 5.06 -15.94 8.78
CA TYR A 256 3.79 -15.33 8.36
C TYR A 256 3.94 -14.07 7.52
N LEU A 257 5.16 -13.56 7.29
CA LEU A 257 5.37 -12.31 6.54
C LEU A 257 4.68 -12.34 5.16
N ASP A 258 4.74 -13.46 4.46
CA ASP A 258 4.12 -13.62 3.13
C ASP A 258 2.66 -14.09 3.19
N ALA A 259 2.03 -14.17 4.37
CA ALA A 259 0.66 -14.69 4.51
C ALA A 259 -0.43 -13.69 4.11
N GLY A 260 -0.20 -12.38 4.30
CA GLY A 260 -1.15 -11.33 3.94
C GLY A 260 -1.20 -11.05 2.44
N THR A 261 -2.28 -10.46 1.96
CA THR A 261 -2.40 -10.02 0.56
C THR A 261 -1.46 -8.87 0.23
N HIS A 262 -0.99 -8.15 1.24
CA HIS A 262 0.04 -7.12 1.13
C HIS A 262 1.15 -7.35 2.16
N LEU A 263 2.34 -6.89 1.80
CA LEU A 263 3.45 -6.64 2.70
C LEU A 263 3.48 -5.15 3.03
N LEU A 264 3.62 -4.82 4.30
CA LEU A 264 3.80 -3.46 4.78
C LEU A 264 5.27 -3.25 5.13
N ALA A 265 5.80 -2.06 4.85
CA ALA A 265 7.14 -1.71 5.27
C ALA A 265 7.21 -0.28 5.82
N ALA A 266 8.06 -0.09 6.84
CA ALA A 266 8.51 1.20 7.30
C ALA A 266 10.02 1.32 7.04
N VAL A 267 10.39 2.36 6.31
CA VAL A 267 11.77 2.65 5.91
C VAL A 267 12.11 4.05 6.36
N ARG A 268 13.16 4.23 7.12
CA ARG A 268 13.62 5.54 7.55
C ARG A 268 14.74 6.02 6.61
N ARG A 269 14.62 7.26 6.13
CA ARG A 269 15.76 7.93 5.50
C ARG A 269 16.78 8.28 6.59
N ASP A 270 18.04 7.90 6.41
CA ASP A 270 19.07 8.21 7.38
C ASP A 270 19.20 9.71 7.62
N SER A 271 19.41 10.07 8.87
CA SER A 271 19.86 11.42 9.20
C SER A 271 21.24 11.59 8.59
N LEU A 272 21.48 12.66 7.88
CA LEU A 272 22.84 12.99 7.43
C LEU A 272 23.74 12.90 8.67
N ALA A 273 24.83 12.11 8.60
CA ALA A 273 25.87 12.17 9.60
C ALA A 273 26.32 13.63 9.68
N ALA A 274 26.21 14.20 10.87
CA ALA A 274 26.66 15.55 11.14
C ALA A 274 28.16 15.72 10.91
#